data_e01fa40702d5e2bd438247180dc42a6c
#
_entry.id   e01fa40702d5e2bd438247180dc42a6c
#
_cell.length_a   1.000
_cell.length_b   1.000
_cell.length_c   1.000
_cell.angle_alpha   90.00
_cell.angle_beta   90.00
_cell.angle_gamma   90.00
#
_symmetry.space_group_name_H-M   'P 1'
#
loop_
_entity.id
_entity.type
_entity.pdbx_description
1 polymer ?
#
loop_
_entity_poly.entity_id
_entity_poly.type
_entity_poly.pdbx_seq_one_letter_code
_entity_poly.pdbx_strand_id
1 'polypeptide(L)'
;VNFRYFHKNDMRKKHNYHAGVTRSNVEILYQEAKITNKEAIPMKEYSSDVIRNVAVVSHDGAGKTALVESLLLTSGEVDSVGRGQDNKHIMDFEPEEIKRNVTIQLGMAPCEWKDHKVNFVDTPGYSEFHGEVRAALRACDGMLMVLSATSGVESDTVRAWDYAEELQMPKMAFINKMDVDGADFFGSLERMRELFGKSIMPLQIPIGEGASFEGVVDVAKMTAYTYKDGQP
;
A
#
# COMPACT_ATOMS: atom_id res chain seq x y z
N VAL A 1 -13.58 -14.22 2.27
CA VAL A 1 -12.55 -13.23 1.86
C VAL A 1 -11.64 -13.95 0.88
N ASN A 2 -11.79 -13.66 -0.42
CA ASN A 2 -10.94 -14.26 -1.45
C ASN A 2 -9.69 -13.41 -1.63
N PHE A 3 -8.57 -13.82 -1.04
CA PHE A 3 -7.27 -13.23 -1.31
C PHE A 3 -6.76 -13.77 -2.65
N ARG A 4 -6.54 -12.91 -3.64
CA ARG A 4 -5.82 -13.26 -4.88
C ARG A 4 -4.39 -12.75 -4.80
N TYR A 5 -3.43 -13.65 -4.97
CA TYR A 5 -2.03 -13.34 -5.16
C TYR A 5 -1.81 -12.92 -6.61
N PHE A 6 -1.23 -11.74 -6.83
CA PHE A 6 -0.74 -11.33 -8.15
C PHE A 6 0.74 -11.68 -8.29
N HIS A 7 1.07 -12.54 -9.22
CA HIS A 7 2.44 -12.86 -9.57
C HIS A 7 2.79 -12.24 -10.94
N LYS A 8 4.03 -11.77 -11.11
CA LYS A 8 4.61 -11.12 -12.32
C LYS A 8 4.26 -11.82 -13.66
N ASN A 9 3.90 -13.12 -13.65
CA ASN A 9 3.61 -13.91 -14.84
C ASN A 9 2.13 -14.01 -15.21
N ASP A 10 1.20 -13.53 -14.40
CA ASP A 10 -0.26 -13.68 -14.67
C ASP A 10 -0.81 -12.63 -15.65
N MET A 11 -0.08 -11.56 -15.90
CA MET A 11 -0.54 -10.44 -16.73
C MET A 11 -0.54 -10.72 -18.25
N ARG A 12 -0.05 -11.86 -18.73
CA ARG A 12 0.06 -12.13 -20.19
C ARG A 12 -1.03 -13.00 -20.80
N LYS A 13 -2.02 -13.48 -20.04
CA LYS A 13 -3.11 -14.31 -20.62
C LYS A 13 -4.49 -13.82 -20.19
N LYS A 14 -5.06 -12.89 -20.95
CA LYS A 14 -6.51 -12.69 -21.00
C LYS A 14 -7.13 -13.93 -21.66
N HIS A 15 -7.70 -14.83 -20.88
CA HIS A 15 -8.65 -15.82 -21.38
C HIS A 15 -9.96 -15.68 -20.62
N ASN A 16 -11.02 -15.45 -21.39
CA ASN A 16 -12.39 -15.40 -20.90
C ASN A 16 -12.74 -16.75 -20.25
N TYR A 17 -13.06 -16.73 -18.96
CA TYR A 17 -13.68 -17.84 -18.27
C TYR A 17 -15.11 -17.49 -17.91
N HIS A 18 -16.03 -17.81 -18.84
CA HIS A 18 -17.41 -18.08 -18.52
C HIS A 18 -17.62 -19.56 -18.81
N ALA A 19 -17.66 -20.39 -17.77
CA ALA A 19 -18.34 -21.70 -17.77
C ALA A 19 -18.12 -22.39 -16.41
N GLY A 20 -19.13 -23.08 -15.92
CA GLY A 20 -19.14 -23.75 -14.62
C GLY A 20 -18.00 -24.76 -14.46
N VAL A 21 -17.32 -24.68 -13.32
CA VAL A 21 -16.22 -25.59 -12.95
C VAL A 21 -16.81 -26.95 -12.62
N THR A 22 -16.65 -27.92 -13.50
CA THR A 22 -16.96 -29.33 -13.21
C THR A 22 -15.70 -30.08 -12.77
N ARG A 23 -15.88 -31.18 -12.02
CA ARG A 23 -14.77 -32.01 -11.51
C ARG A 23 -13.83 -32.49 -12.60
N SER A 24 -14.37 -32.75 -13.81
CA SER A 24 -13.62 -33.11 -15.03
C SER A 24 -12.73 -31.96 -15.54
N ASN A 25 -13.15 -30.71 -15.41
CA ASN A 25 -12.35 -29.56 -15.87
C ASN A 25 -11.15 -29.31 -14.96
N VAL A 26 -11.28 -29.60 -13.66
CA VAL A 26 -10.16 -29.53 -12.70
C VAL A 26 -9.13 -30.63 -13.01
N GLU A 27 -9.58 -31.83 -13.38
CA GLU A 27 -8.70 -32.94 -13.71
C GLU A 27 -7.95 -32.72 -15.03
N ILE A 28 -8.60 -32.11 -16.03
CA ILE A 28 -7.97 -31.71 -17.29
C ILE A 28 -6.91 -30.63 -17.06
N LEU A 29 -7.20 -29.62 -16.25
CA LEU A 29 -6.22 -28.57 -15.87
C LEU A 29 -5.04 -29.16 -15.10
N TYR A 30 -5.28 -30.20 -14.27
CA TYR A 30 -4.20 -30.89 -13.53
C TYR A 30 -3.33 -31.75 -14.47
N GLN A 31 -3.93 -32.35 -15.53
CA GLN A 31 -3.19 -33.11 -16.54
C GLN A 31 -2.45 -32.18 -17.51
N GLU A 32 -3.03 -31.07 -17.91
CA GLU A 32 -2.35 -30.07 -18.75
C GLU A 32 -1.17 -29.41 -18.00
N ALA A 33 -1.28 -29.16 -16.70
CA ALA A 33 -0.17 -28.71 -15.87
C ALA A 33 0.96 -29.75 -15.73
N LYS A 34 0.62 -31.05 -15.84
CA LYS A 34 1.59 -32.15 -15.83
C LYS A 34 2.28 -32.40 -17.17
N ILE A 35 1.63 -32.05 -18.27
CA ILE A 35 2.13 -32.28 -19.64
C ILE A 35 3.08 -31.16 -20.10
N THR A 36 2.95 -29.96 -19.57
CA THR A 36 3.96 -28.93 -19.76
C THR A 36 5.09 -29.19 -18.78
N ASN A 37 6.15 -29.83 -19.23
CA ASN A 37 7.46 -29.90 -18.55
C ASN A 37 8.11 -28.49 -18.46
N LYS A 38 7.37 -27.51 -17.97
CA LYS A 38 7.91 -26.27 -17.48
C LYS A 38 8.38 -26.55 -16.07
N GLU A 39 9.69 -26.47 -15.86
CA GLU A 39 10.30 -26.44 -14.57
C GLU A 39 9.40 -25.65 -13.61
N ALA A 40 8.88 -26.33 -12.59
CA ALA A 40 8.10 -25.68 -11.57
C ALA A 40 9.02 -24.58 -11.00
N ILE A 41 8.68 -23.33 -11.19
CA ILE A 41 9.45 -22.23 -10.60
C ILE A 41 9.38 -22.50 -9.10
N PRO A 42 10.51 -22.79 -8.43
CA PRO A 42 10.50 -23.10 -7.02
C PRO A 42 9.87 -21.93 -6.30
N MET A 43 8.77 -22.16 -5.59
CA MET A 43 8.20 -21.12 -4.72
C MET A 43 9.23 -20.81 -3.65
N LYS A 44 9.61 -19.54 -3.54
CA LYS A 44 10.50 -19.08 -2.48
C LYS A 44 9.77 -19.24 -1.15
N GLU A 45 10.33 -20.02 -0.26
CA GLU A 45 9.80 -20.20 1.09
C GLU A 45 10.35 -19.10 2.01
N TYR A 46 9.50 -18.58 2.86
CA TYR A 46 9.85 -17.57 3.85
C TYR A 46 9.49 -18.08 5.24
N SER A 47 10.42 -17.96 6.17
CA SER A 47 10.12 -18.17 7.58
C SER A 47 9.30 -17.00 8.14
N SER A 48 8.49 -17.24 9.15
CA SER A 48 7.59 -16.25 9.73
C SER A 48 8.29 -15.01 10.29
N ASP A 49 9.54 -15.16 10.72
CA ASP A 49 10.37 -14.08 11.27
C ASP A 49 10.79 -13.02 10.25
N VAL A 50 10.76 -13.35 8.95
CA VAL A 50 11.06 -12.41 7.85
C VAL A 50 9.82 -11.93 7.09
N ILE A 51 8.62 -12.33 7.50
CA ILE A 51 7.36 -11.84 6.90
C ILE A 51 6.83 -10.67 7.73
N ARG A 52 6.38 -9.61 7.04
CA ARG A 52 5.70 -8.47 7.64
C ARG A 52 4.44 -8.13 6.84
N ASN A 53 3.32 -8.06 7.54
CA ASN A 53 2.04 -7.65 6.97
C ASN A 53 1.75 -6.22 7.44
N VAL A 54 1.61 -5.29 6.52
CA VAL A 54 1.46 -3.86 6.82
C VAL A 54 0.13 -3.38 6.24
N ALA A 55 -0.80 -2.97 7.11
CA ALA A 55 -2.03 -2.32 6.68
C ALA A 55 -1.75 -0.85 6.32
N VAL A 56 -2.10 -0.46 5.11
CA VAL A 56 -1.98 0.93 4.65
C VAL A 56 -3.34 1.59 4.78
N VAL A 57 -3.46 2.56 5.66
CA VAL A 57 -4.74 3.20 6.02
C VAL A 57 -4.66 4.72 5.89
N SER A 58 -5.76 5.34 5.54
CA SER A 58 -5.93 6.80 5.57
C SER A 58 -7.37 7.19 5.21
N HIS A 59 -7.64 8.52 5.17
CA HIS A 59 -8.81 9.06 4.50
C HIS A 59 -8.72 8.91 2.97
N ASP A 60 -9.82 9.16 2.28
CA ASP A 60 -9.86 9.15 0.82
C ASP A 60 -8.96 10.23 0.21
N GLY A 61 -8.36 9.92 -0.93
CA GLY A 61 -7.52 10.87 -1.67
C GLY A 61 -6.15 11.16 -1.04
N ALA A 62 -5.73 10.58 0.10
CA ALA A 62 -4.40 10.80 0.66
C ALA A 62 -3.26 10.17 -0.15
N GLY A 63 -3.56 9.24 -1.06
CA GLY A 63 -2.58 8.60 -1.95
C GLY A 63 -2.04 7.27 -1.45
N LYS A 64 -2.83 6.48 -0.70
CA LYS A 64 -2.47 5.12 -0.24
C LYS A 64 -2.03 4.21 -1.37
N THR A 65 -2.93 4.00 -2.32
CA THR A 65 -2.70 3.11 -3.48
C THR A 65 -1.47 3.54 -4.28
N ALA A 66 -1.31 4.85 -4.53
CA ALA A 66 -0.14 5.39 -5.21
C ALA A 66 1.16 5.16 -4.44
N LEU A 67 1.13 5.26 -3.10
CA LEU A 67 2.29 4.95 -2.26
C LEU A 67 2.64 3.46 -2.34
N VAL A 68 1.68 2.56 -2.20
CA VAL A 68 1.90 1.11 -2.32
C VAL A 68 2.49 0.76 -3.68
N GLU A 69 1.93 1.27 -4.76
CA GLU A 69 2.45 1.05 -6.11
C GLU A 69 3.88 1.58 -6.30
N SER A 70 4.19 2.74 -5.71
CA SER A 70 5.55 3.29 -5.73
C SER A 70 6.54 2.42 -4.95
N LEU A 71 6.13 1.81 -3.86
CA LEU A 71 6.93 0.85 -3.10
C LEU A 71 7.17 -0.43 -3.90
N LEU A 72 6.16 -0.94 -4.60
CA LEU A 72 6.29 -2.10 -5.49
C LEU A 72 7.23 -1.81 -6.67
N LEU A 73 7.18 -0.61 -7.24
CA LEU A 73 8.10 -0.18 -8.29
C LEU A 73 9.53 -0.12 -7.77
N THR A 74 9.73 0.48 -6.60
CA THR A 74 11.05 0.63 -5.97
C THR A 74 11.66 -0.72 -5.58
N SER A 75 10.84 -1.70 -5.16
CA SER A 75 11.29 -3.05 -4.87
C SER A 75 11.55 -3.91 -6.11
N GLY A 76 11.15 -3.43 -7.30
CA GLY A 76 11.31 -4.15 -8.57
C GLY A 76 10.26 -5.25 -8.79
N GLU A 77 9.20 -5.29 -7.99
CA GLU A 77 8.10 -6.25 -8.18
C GLU A 77 7.25 -5.93 -9.41
N VAL A 78 7.21 -4.65 -9.79
CA VAL A 78 6.52 -4.16 -10.98
C VAL A 78 7.45 -3.31 -11.82
N ASP A 79 7.27 -3.34 -13.14
CA ASP A 79 8.10 -2.59 -14.09
C ASP A 79 7.58 -1.16 -14.32
N SER A 80 6.31 -0.90 -13.98
CA SER A 80 5.68 0.41 -14.11
C SER A 80 4.44 0.50 -13.23
N VAL A 81 4.10 1.71 -12.83
CA VAL A 81 2.86 2.02 -12.08
C VAL A 81 1.94 2.88 -12.93
N GLY A 82 0.63 2.76 -12.72
CA GLY A 82 -0.34 3.65 -13.31
C GLY A 82 -0.13 5.07 -12.79
N ARG A 83 -0.02 6.05 -13.68
CA ARG A 83 0.07 7.46 -13.29
C ARG A 83 -1.14 8.22 -13.82
N GLY A 84 -1.83 8.95 -12.95
CA GLY A 84 -2.88 9.89 -13.33
C GLY A 84 -4.11 9.25 -13.95
N GLN A 85 -4.59 9.81 -15.06
CA GLN A 85 -5.89 9.48 -15.68
C GLN A 85 -5.98 8.10 -16.35
N ASP A 86 -4.89 7.35 -16.43
CA ASP A 86 -4.89 6.05 -17.11
C ASP A 86 -5.58 4.92 -16.33
N ASN A 87 -6.06 5.18 -15.11
CA ASN A 87 -6.82 4.25 -14.24
C ASN A 87 -6.30 2.80 -14.27
N LYS A 88 -4.97 2.62 -14.27
CA LYS A 88 -4.30 1.33 -14.30
C LYS A 88 -3.60 1.03 -12.99
N HIS A 89 -4.31 1.30 -11.89
CA HIS A 89 -3.81 0.88 -10.59
C HIS A 89 -3.76 -0.64 -10.52
N ILE A 90 -2.62 -1.16 -10.06
CA ILE A 90 -2.41 -2.61 -9.91
C ILE A 90 -3.24 -3.13 -8.75
N MET A 91 -3.45 -2.29 -7.74
CA MET A 91 -4.16 -2.63 -6.52
C MET A 91 -5.68 -2.62 -6.70
N ASP A 92 -6.21 -1.76 -7.60
CA ASP A 92 -7.63 -1.66 -7.89
C ASP A 92 -7.98 -2.61 -9.06
N PHE A 93 -8.58 -3.75 -8.75
CA PHE A 93 -8.85 -4.81 -9.72
C PHE A 93 -10.33 -5.03 -10.03
N GLU A 94 -11.24 -4.50 -9.20
CA GLU A 94 -12.67 -4.60 -9.45
C GLU A 94 -13.12 -3.57 -10.51
N PRO A 95 -14.04 -3.92 -11.42
CA PRO A 95 -14.51 -2.99 -12.46
C PRO A 95 -15.07 -1.67 -11.94
N GLU A 96 -15.72 -1.70 -10.78
CA GLU A 96 -16.26 -0.49 -10.15
C GLU A 96 -15.16 0.39 -9.53
N GLU A 97 -14.10 -0.19 -8.99
CA GLU A 97 -12.92 0.53 -8.51
C GLU A 97 -12.26 1.30 -9.66
N ILE A 98 -11.99 0.58 -10.77
CA ILE A 98 -11.38 1.15 -11.97
C ILE A 98 -12.27 2.26 -12.55
N LYS A 99 -13.58 2.04 -12.63
CA LYS A 99 -14.54 3.00 -13.20
C LYS A 99 -14.67 4.27 -12.36
N ARG A 100 -14.64 4.12 -11.03
CA ARG A 100 -14.82 5.24 -10.09
C ARG A 100 -13.49 5.83 -9.62
N ASN A 101 -12.36 5.18 -9.92
CA ASN A 101 -11.04 5.51 -9.41
C ASN A 101 -11.00 5.57 -7.87
N VAL A 102 -11.56 4.54 -7.23
CA VAL A 102 -11.76 4.45 -5.78
C VAL A 102 -11.56 3.02 -5.34
N THR A 103 -10.72 2.79 -4.35
CA THR A 103 -10.56 1.49 -3.71
C THR A 103 -11.80 1.15 -2.87
N ILE A 104 -12.40 0.00 -3.11
CA ILE A 104 -13.61 -0.51 -2.42
C ILE A 104 -13.28 -1.71 -1.55
N GLN A 105 -12.42 -2.61 -2.04
CA GLN A 105 -12.02 -3.84 -1.35
C GLN A 105 -10.55 -3.78 -0.91
N LEU A 106 -10.17 -4.68 -0.02
CA LEU A 106 -8.78 -4.85 0.37
C LEU A 106 -7.96 -5.37 -0.82
N GLY A 107 -6.91 -4.65 -1.17
CA GLY A 107 -5.87 -5.10 -2.09
C GLY A 107 -4.65 -5.58 -1.31
N MET A 108 -4.02 -6.69 -1.70
CA MET A 108 -2.77 -7.15 -1.08
C MET A 108 -1.69 -7.31 -2.14
N ALA A 109 -0.56 -6.66 -1.90
CA ALA A 109 0.62 -6.77 -2.75
C ALA A 109 1.85 -7.16 -1.93
N PRO A 110 2.50 -8.29 -2.27
CA PRO A 110 3.77 -8.67 -1.67
C PRO A 110 4.92 -7.93 -2.34
N CYS A 111 5.92 -7.53 -1.57
CA CYS A 111 7.22 -7.12 -2.08
C CYS A 111 8.35 -7.74 -1.28
N GLU A 112 9.49 -7.95 -1.96
CA GLU A 112 10.72 -8.38 -1.32
C GLU A 112 11.65 -7.19 -1.10
N TRP A 113 12.06 -6.98 0.14
CA TRP A 113 13.00 -5.91 0.48
C TRP A 113 13.98 -6.34 1.56
N LYS A 114 15.27 -6.28 1.27
CA LYS A 114 16.36 -6.62 2.21
C LYS A 114 16.10 -7.93 2.96
N ASP A 115 15.89 -9.01 2.21
CA ASP A 115 15.64 -10.36 2.71
C ASP A 115 14.33 -10.54 3.52
N HIS A 116 13.46 -9.55 3.52
CA HIS A 116 12.12 -9.64 4.11
C HIS A 116 11.06 -9.69 3.02
N LYS A 117 9.99 -10.42 3.30
CA LYS A 117 8.75 -10.37 2.54
C LYS A 117 7.79 -9.40 3.24
N VAL A 118 7.49 -8.29 2.60
CA VAL A 118 6.52 -7.32 3.10
C VAL A 118 5.24 -7.45 2.28
N ASN A 119 4.13 -7.73 2.94
CA ASN A 119 2.81 -7.74 2.31
C ASN A 119 2.11 -6.42 2.66
N PHE A 120 1.93 -5.54 1.69
CA PHE A 120 1.12 -4.35 1.86
C PHE A 120 -0.34 -4.69 1.64
N VAL A 121 -1.18 -4.32 2.60
CA VAL A 121 -2.64 -4.46 2.51
C VAL A 121 -3.21 -3.06 2.36
N ASP A 122 -3.54 -2.68 1.13
CA ASP A 122 -4.18 -1.40 0.83
C ASP A 122 -5.64 -1.45 1.22
N THR A 123 -6.12 -0.39 1.89
CA THR A 123 -7.48 -0.33 2.42
C THR A 123 -8.29 0.78 1.75
N PRO A 124 -9.62 0.63 1.65
CA PRO A 124 -10.48 1.73 1.25
C PRO A 124 -10.34 2.96 2.16
N GLY A 125 -10.46 4.16 1.58
CA GLY A 125 -10.37 5.42 2.32
C GLY A 125 -11.71 6.02 2.75
N TYR A 126 -12.82 5.49 2.25
CA TYR A 126 -14.17 5.99 2.56
C TYR A 126 -14.72 5.40 3.84
N SER A 127 -15.46 6.21 4.59
CA SER A 127 -16.06 5.85 5.87
C SER A 127 -17.01 4.66 5.80
N GLU A 128 -17.67 4.46 4.66
CA GLU A 128 -18.59 3.35 4.43
C GLU A 128 -17.90 1.98 4.46
N PHE A 129 -16.59 1.94 4.22
CA PHE A 129 -15.80 0.72 4.15
C PHE A 129 -14.94 0.47 5.40
N HIS A 130 -15.24 1.08 6.53
CA HIS A 130 -14.49 0.88 7.77
C HIS A 130 -14.38 -0.58 8.23
N GLY A 131 -15.32 -1.43 7.82
CA GLY A 131 -15.24 -2.87 8.06
C GLY A 131 -13.98 -3.50 7.46
N GLU A 132 -13.61 -3.08 6.25
CA GLU A 132 -12.41 -3.52 5.55
C GLU A 132 -11.14 -3.06 6.28
N VAL A 133 -11.10 -1.78 6.69
CA VAL A 133 -9.98 -1.23 7.48
C VAL A 133 -9.77 -2.02 8.78
N ARG A 134 -10.84 -2.31 9.49
CA ARG A 134 -10.77 -3.08 10.74
C ARG A 134 -10.33 -4.53 10.52
N ALA A 135 -10.76 -5.16 9.42
CA ALA A 135 -10.34 -6.49 9.03
C ALA A 135 -8.85 -6.53 8.69
N ALA A 136 -8.36 -5.55 7.92
CA ALA A 136 -6.93 -5.41 7.59
C ALA A 136 -6.06 -5.25 8.82
N LEU A 137 -6.43 -4.34 9.75
CA LEU A 137 -5.69 -4.11 10.98
C LEU A 137 -5.62 -5.36 11.86
N ARG A 138 -6.65 -6.20 11.88
CA ARG A 138 -6.61 -7.47 12.63
C ARG A 138 -5.72 -8.55 12.01
N ALA A 139 -5.45 -8.45 10.72
CA ALA A 139 -4.66 -9.43 9.97
C ALA A 139 -3.19 -9.02 9.80
N CYS A 140 -2.85 -7.77 10.11
CA CYS A 140 -1.52 -7.23 9.89
C CYS A 140 -0.70 -7.09 11.18
N ASP A 141 0.62 -6.98 11.00
CA ASP A 141 1.60 -6.84 12.09
C ASP A 141 1.82 -5.36 12.47
N GLY A 142 1.48 -4.44 11.58
CA GLY A 142 1.66 -3.01 11.78
C GLY A 142 0.79 -2.17 10.84
N MET A 143 0.66 -0.89 11.17
CA MET A 143 -0.12 0.09 10.41
C MET A 143 0.80 1.17 9.83
N LEU A 144 0.66 1.42 8.54
CA LEU A 144 1.19 2.60 7.86
C LEU A 144 0.02 3.56 7.58
N MET A 145 -0.03 4.65 8.31
CA MET A 145 -1.03 5.70 8.13
C MET A 145 -0.53 6.73 7.12
N VAL A 146 -1.27 6.93 6.03
CA VAL A 146 -0.93 7.93 5.03
C VAL A 146 -1.78 9.18 5.25
N LEU A 147 -1.13 10.32 5.40
CA LEU A 147 -1.76 11.64 5.57
C LEU A 147 -1.44 12.50 4.35
N SER A 148 -2.40 13.31 3.92
CA SER A 148 -2.10 14.38 2.97
C SER A 148 -1.56 15.59 3.73
N ALA A 149 -0.42 16.14 3.32
CA ALA A 149 0.15 17.35 3.91
C ALA A 149 -0.78 18.58 3.79
N THR A 150 -1.73 18.54 2.85
CA THR A 150 -2.70 19.64 2.61
C THR A 150 -3.95 19.54 3.47
N SER A 151 -4.41 18.34 3.80
CA SER A 151 -5.62 18.14 4.63
C SER A 151 -5.31 17.70 6.06
N GLY A 152 -4.13 17.17 6.31
CA GLY A 152 -3.71 16.74 7.64
C GLY A 152 -4.50 15.54 8.18
N VAL A 153 -4.84 15.60 9.48
CA VAL A 153 -5.56 14.52 10.17
C VAL A 153 -7.06 14.71 10.04
N GLU A 154 -7.73 13.78 9.37
CA GLU A 154 -9.18 13.74 9.19
C GLU A 154 -9.86 12.72 10.12
N SER A 155 -11.20 12.74 10.17
CA SER A 155 -11.99 11.88 11.08
C SER A 155 -11.75 10.38 10.87
N ASP A 156 -11.61 9.95 9.62
CA ASP A 156 -11.36 8.54 9.27
C ASP A 156 -9.96 8.11 9.69
N THR A 157 -8.99 9.04 9.65
CA THR A 157 -7.63 8.85 10.16
C THR A 157 -7.63 8.61 11.67
N VAL A 158 -8.40 9.43 12.42
CA VAL A 158 -8.53 9.27 13.87
C VAL A 158 -9.14 7.90 14.20
N ARG A 159 -10.19 7.52 13.50
CA ARG A 159 -10.88 6.24 13.72
C ARG A 159 -9.97 5.03 13.43
N ALA A 160 -9.16 5.09 12.37
CA ALA A 160 -8.20 4.05 12.07
C ALA A 160 -7.09 3.97 13.13
N TRP A 161 -6.65 5.12 13.66
CA TRP A 161 -5.69 5.17 14.76
C TRP A 161 -6.25 4.52 16.03
N ASP A 162 -7.49 4.83 16.40
CA ASP A 162 -8.16 4.26 17.58
C ASP A 162 -8.25 2.72 17.46
N TYR A 163 -8.60 2.19 16.29
CA TYR A 163 -8.59 0.73 16.08
C TYR A 163 -7.21 0.11 16.25
N ALA A 164 -6.17 0.75 15.73
CA ALA A 164 -4.80 0.28 15.90
C ALA A 164 -4.33 0.38 17.36
N GLU A 165 -4.80 1.37 18.10
CA GLU A 165 -4.53 1.54 19.54
C GLU A 165 -5.20 0.44 20.37
N GLU A 166 -6.47 0.12 20.08
CA GLU A 166 -7.18 -1.02 20.71
C GLU A 166 -6.41 -2.34 20.53
N LEU A 167 -5.75 -2.52 19.39
CA LEU A 167 -4.96 -3.70 19.06
C LEU A 167 -3.51 -3.63 19.57
N GLN A 168 -3.11 -2.52 20.20
CA GLN A 168 -1.72 -2.24 20.59
C GLN A 168 -0.72 -2.41 19.44
N MET A 169 -1.15 -2.08 18.23
CA MET A 169 -0.40 -2.29 16.99
C MET A 169 0.70 -1.24 16.83
N PRO A 170 1.90 -1.63 16.36
CA PRO A 170 2.92 -0.69 15.89
C PRO A 170 2.37 0.20 14.77
N LYS A 171 2.67 1.50 14.86
CA LYS A 171 2.12 2.52 13.95
C LYS A 171 3.23 3.38 13.39
N MET A 172 3.17 3.66 12.09
CA MET A 172 4.00 4.66 11.41
C MET A 172 3.09 5.57 10.60
N ALA A 173 3.42 6.86 10.53
CA ALA A 173 2.72 7.81 9.66
C ALA A 173 3.63 8.24 8.51
N PHE A 174 3.04 8.39 7.34
CA PHE A 174 3.66 8.94 6.13
C PHE A 174 2.87 10.17 5.69
N ILE A 175 3.50 11.34 5.73
CA ILE A 175 2.91 12.60 5.27
C ILE A 175 3.23 12.74 3.78
N ASN A 176 2.21 12.57 2.96
CA ASN A 176 2.27 12.57 1.50
C ASN A 176 1.90 13.94 0.91
N LYS A 177 2.15 14.14 -0.38
CA LYS A 177 1.81 15.36 -1.14
C LYS A 177 2.54 16.60 -0.61
N MET A 178 3.80 16.44 -0.23
CA MET A 178 4.63 17.55 0.22
C MET A 178 4.96 18.56 -0.88
N ASP A 179 4.82 18.17 -2.13
CA ASP A 179 5.02 18.94 -3.36
C ASP A 179 3.80 19.77 -3.81
N VAL A 180 2.66 19.61 -3.12
CA VAL A 180 1.42 20.31 -3.45
C VAL A 180 1.35 21.65 -2.71
N ASP A 181 0.80 22.67 -3.37
CA ASP A 181 0.57 23.97 -2.76
C ASP A 181 -0.34 23.87 -1.52
N GLY A 182 0.05 24.54 -0.44
CA GLY A 182 -0.62 24.44 0.86
C GLY A 182 -0.20 23.21 1.69
N ALA A 183 0.85 22.48 1.30
CA ALA A 183 1.43 21.43 2.14
C ALA A 183 1.96 22.04 3.45
N ASP A 184 1.63 21.40 4.59
CA ASP A 184 2.08 21.81 5.93
C ASP A 184 2.46 20.56 6.75
N PHE A 185 3.75 20.24 6.74
CA PHE A 185 4.29 19.12 7.50
C PHE A 185 4.20 19.37 9.02
N PHE A 186 4.64 20.54 9.46
CA PHE A 186 4.73 20.82 10.90
C PHE A 186 3.36 20.96 11.54
N GLY A 187 2.40 21.59 10.86
CA GLY A 187 1.01 21.64 11.33
C GLY A 187 0.38 20.24 11.40
N SER A 188 0.64 19.39 10.40
CA SER A 188 0.20 17.99 10.43
C SER A 188 0.82 17.22 11.60
N LEU A 189 2.12 17.38 11.86
CA LEU A 189 2.83 16.75 12.98
C LEU A 189 2.29 17.20 14.34
N GLU A 190 2.10 18.52 14.54
CA GLU A 190 1.53 19.04 15.77
C GLU A 190 0.09 18.57 15.99
N ARG A 191 -0.72 18.51 14.92
CA ARG A 191 -2.08 17.99 15.00
C ARG A 191 -2.10 16.51 15.38
N MET A 192 -1.19 15.70 14.84
CA MET A 192 -1.02 14.33 15.28
C MET A 192 -0.64 14.22 16.76
N ARG A 193 0.26 15.08 17.24
CA ARG A 193 0.68 15.11 18.66
C ARG A 193 -0.45 15.50 19.61
N GLU A 194 -1.30 16.43 19.20
CA GLU A 194 -2.49 16.82 19.95
C GLU A 194 -3.50 15.68 20.10
N LEU A 195 -3.74 14.93 19.02
CA LEU A 195 -4.78 13.89 18.96
C LEU A 195 -4.28 12.54 19.47
N PHE A 196 -3.03 12.18 19.15
CA PHE A 196 -2.51 10.82 19.36
C PHE A 196 -1.40 10.73 20.40
N GLY A 197 -0.96 11.88 20.91
CA GLY A 197 0.02 11.96 21.99
C GLY A 197 1.40 12.47 21.58
N LYS A 198 2.09 13.03 22.57
CA LYS A 198 3.38 13.72 22.40
C LYS A 198 4.57 12.81 22.07
N SER A 199 4.38 11.49 22.11
CA SER A 199 5.42 10.49 21.78
C SER A 199 5.69 10.37 20.29
N ILE A 200 4.90 11.02 19.44
CA ILE A 200 5.09 11.01 17.98
C ILE A 200 6.35 11.83 17.63
N MET A 201 7.31 11.14 17.02
CA MET A 201 8.58 11.73 16.61
C MET A 201 8.76 11.60 15.08
N PRO A 202 9.19 12.68 14.40
CA PRO A 202 9.52 12.57 12.99
C PRO A 202 10.81 11.80 12.79
N LEU A 203 10.78 10.79 11.91
CA LEU A 203 11.96 10.09 11.43
C LEU A 203 12.62 10.83 10.26
N GLN A 204 11.81 11.53 9.48
CA GLN A 204 12.24 12.38 8.37
C GLN A 204 11.55 13.74 8.46
N ILE A 205 12.27 14.80 8.11
CA ILE A 205 11.77 16.17 8.05
C ILE A 205 11.93 16.67 6.61
N PRO A 206 10.92 17.32 6.01
CA PRO A 206 11.03 17.82 4.64
C PRO A 206 12.01 19.00 4.54
N ILE A 207 12.62 19.12 3.37
CA ILE A 207 13.39 20.29 2.93
C ILE A 207 12.48 21.04 1.95
N GLY A 208 11.90 22.15 2.43
CA GLY A 208 10.89 22.90 1.69
C GLY A 208 9.50 22.23 1.70
N GLU A 209 8.52 22.98 1.19
CA GLU A 209 7.12 22.57 1.07
C GLU A 209 6.51 23.14 -0.21
N GLY A 210 5.50 22.48 -0.79
CA GLY A 210 4.88 22.88 -2.05
C GLY A 210 5.90 22.92 -3.18
N ALA A 211 5.92 23.98 -3.95
CA ALA A 211 6.84 24.15 -5.08
C ALA A 211 8.33 24.21 -4.67
N SER A 212 8.63 24.43 -3.39
CA SER A 212 10.01 24.43 -2.86
C SER A 212 10.41 23.10 -2.21
N PHE A 213 9.61 22.06 -2.32
CA PHE A 213 9.95 20.74 -1.79
C PHE A 213 11.09 20.12 -2.61
N GLU A 214 12.24 19.96 -1.97
CA GLU A 214 13.48 19.50 -2.63
C GLU A 214 13.99 18.17 -2.09
N GLY A 215 13.47 17.70 -0.93
CA GLY A 215 13.96 16.48 -0.32
C GLY A 215 13.57 16.28 1.11
N VAL A 216 14.31 15.41 1.80
CA VAL A 216 14.07 15.10 3.21
C VAL A 216 15.38 14.95 3.98
N VAL A 217 15.34 15.27 5.27
CA VAL A 217 16.42 14.98 6.23
C VAL A 217 16.03 13.74 7.03
N ASP A 218 16.81 12.69 6.95
CA ASP A 218 16.72 11.51 7.83
C ASP A 218 17.32 11.90 9.19
N VAL A 219 16.47 12.03 10.20
CA VAL A 219 16.86 12.50 11.52
C VAL A 219 17.72 11.47 12.25
N ALA A 220 17.45 10.19 12.04
CA ALA A 220 18.21 9.11 12.69
C ALA A 220 19.64 9.00 12.14
N LYS A 221 19.81 9.21 10.84
CA LYS A 221 21.12 9.13 10.18
C LYS A 221 21.83 10.48 10.08
N MET A 222 21.14 11.58 10.42
CA MET A 222 21.62 12.94 10.24
C MET A 222 22.09 13.22 8.78
N THR A 223 21.31 12.74 7.82
CA THR A 223 21.67 12.81 6.38
C THR A 223 20.52 13.45 5.61
N ALA A 224 20.83 14.39 4.75
CA ALA A 224 19.88 14.98 3.83
C ALA A 224 19.88 14.24 2.49
N TYR A 225 18.70 13.98 1.97
CA TYR A 225 18.46 13.42 0.63
C TYR A 225 17.71 14.46 -0.19
N THR A 226 18.32 14.91 -1.28
CA THR A 226 17.68 15.88 -2.20
C THR A 226 17.31 15.18 -3.50
N TYR A 227 16.15 15.52 -4.04
CA TYR A 227 15.64 14.94 -5.28
C TYR A 227 16.01 15.85 -6.46
N LYS A 228 16.60 15.26 -7.50
CA LYS A 228 16.78 15.92 -8.82
C LYS A 228 15.92 15.17 -9.82
N ASP A 229 15.06 15.90 -10.52
CA ASP A 229 14.18 15.33 -11.55
C ASP A 229 13.38 14.11 -11.07
N GLY A 230 12.96 14.13 -9.80
CA GLY A 230 12.23 13.02 -9.17
C GLY A 230 13.06 11.79 -8.80
N GLN A 231 14.41 11.92 -8.86
CA GLN A 231 15.36 10.89 -8.42
C GLN A 231 16.09 11.35 -7.16
N PRO A 232 16.28 10.48 -6.14
CA PRO A 232 17.05 10.80 -4.94
C PRO A 232 18.55 10.92 -5.23
#